data_ec667a1bc4ec21059ebf856f47f19af2
#
_entry.id   ec667a1bc4ec21059ebf856f47f19af2
#
_cell.length_a   1.000
_cell.length_b   1.000
_cell.length_c   1.000
_cell.angle_alpha   90.00
_cell.angle_beta   90.00
_cell.angle_gamma   90.00
#
_symmetry.space_group_name_H-M   'P 1'
#
loop_
_entity.id
_entity.type
_entity.pdbx_description
1 polymer ?
#
loop_
_entity_poly.entity_id
_entity_poly.type
_entity_poly.pdbx_seq_one_letter_code
_entity_poly.pdbx_strand_id
1 'polypeptide(L)'
;IIARVSQSLAKEQSLESLVRQLLEMLEMVTDMESTYLTKVDVEARLQHIMFARNSQKMHIPENFTVSWDYSLCKRAIDENCFFSDEVPDRWGDCIAARNLGITTFLSTPIHLPDGSFYGTLCAASSEKRQWSERAEQVLQLFAGLIAQYIQKEALVEQLREANAALIAQSYT
;
A
#
# COMPACT_ATOMS: atom_id res chain seq x y z
N ILE A 1 8.57 6.12 16.76
CA ILE A 1 7.82 5.45 15.68
C ILE A 1 7.10 4.22 16.20
N ILE A 2 7.79 3.31 16.88
CA ILE A 2 7.19 2.07 17.40
C ILE A 2 6.07 2.37 18.40
N ALA A 3 6.30 3.29 19.34
CA ALA A 3 5.28 3.66 20.32
C ALA A 3 4.03 4.26 19.63
N ARG A 4 4.24 5.06 18.60
CA ARG A 4 3.14 5.67 17.85
C ARG A 4 2.32 4.62 17.08
N VAL A 5 2.99 3.64 16.49
CA VAL A 5 2.32 2.53 15.81
C VAL A 5 1.50 1.72 16.82
N SER A 6 2.07 1.42 17.99
CA SER A 6 1.36 0.69 19.04
C SER A 6 0.12 1.44 19.52
N GLN A 7 0.20 2.76 19.67
CA GLN A 7 -0.94 3.57 20.03
C GLN A 7 -2.04 3.54 18.94
N SER A 8 -1.63 3.59 17.67
CA SER A 8 -2.57 3.50 16.55
C SER A 8 -3.30 2.18 16.56
N LEU A 9 -2.59 1.06 16.78
CA LEU A 9 -3.20 -0.26 16.86
C LEU A 9 -4.15 -0.39 18.04
N ALA A 10 -3.79 0.19 19.19
CA ALA A 10 -4.63 0.15 20.39
C ALA A 10 -5.90 0.99 20.24
N LYS A 11 -5.83 2.06 19.48
CA LYS A 11 -6.95 2.98 19.25
C LYS A 11 -7.61 2.76 17.91
N GLU A 12 -7.20 1.73 17.18
CA GLU A 12 -7.62 1.57 15.80
C GLU A 12 -9.11 1.65 15.65
N GLN A 13 -9.56 2.34 14.64
CA GLN A 13 -10.95 2.50 14.29
C GLN A 13 -11.21 2.03 12.87
N SER A 14 -10.23 2.17 11.98
CA SER A 14 -10.39 1.86 10.58
C SER A 14 -9.05 1.62 9.91
N LEU A 15 -9.11 0.94 8.78
CA LEU A 15 -7.94 0.77 7.92
C LEU A 15 -7.39 2.13 7.48
N GLU A 16 -8.28 3.05 7.11
CA GLU A 16 -7.88 4.38 6.67
C GLU A 16 -7.07 5.11 7.74
N SER A 17 -7.55 5.11 8.98
CA SER A 17 -6.87 5.77 10.09
C SER A 17 -5.46 5.21 10.31
N LEU A 18 -5.33 3.90 10.32
CA LEU A 18 -4.03 3.24 10.46
C LEU A 18 -3.12 3.58 9.29
N VAL A 19 -3.61 3.43 8.07
CA VAL A 19 -2.79 3.63 6.87
C VAL A 19 -2.31 5.08 6.78
N ARG A 20 -3.16 6.05 7.06
CA ARG A 20 -2.75 7.46 6.97
C ARG A 20 -1.61 7.79 7.92
N GLN A 21 -1.62 7.21 9.12
CA GLN A 21 -0.52 7.40 10.07
C GLN A 21 0.77 6.72 9.58
N LEU A 22 0.66 5.53 9.02
CA LEU A 22 1.81 4.81 8.48
C LEU A 22 2.40 5.54 7.26
N LEU A 23 1.55 6.10 6.40
CA LEU A 23 2.02 6.86 5.24
C LEU A 23 2.79 8.11 5.66
N GLU A 24 2.33 8.80 6.71
CA GLU A 24 3.05 9.94 7.26
C GLU A 24 4.43 9.56 7.78
N MET A 25 4.51 8.44 8.50
CA MET A 25 5.80 7.94 9.01
C MET A 25 6.72 7.51 7.87
N LEU A 26 6.17 6.87 6.83
CA LEU A 26 6.95 6.49 5.64
C LEU A 26 7.56 7.69 4.95
N GLU A 27 6.81 8.78 4.84
CA GLU A 27 7.34 10.01 4.25
C GLU A 27 8.58 10.47 4.99
N MET A 28 8.53 10.44 6.32
CA MET A 28 9.66 10.85 7.16
C MET A 28 10.87 9.94 7.00
N VAL A 29 10.66 8.64 6.85
CA VAL A 29 11.74 7.65 6.78
C VAL A 29 12.34 7.56 5.38
N THR A 30 11.48 7.65 4.35
CA THR A 30 11.91 7.45 2.96
C THR A 30 12.38 8.74 2.28
N ASP A 31 11.99 9.89 2.82
CA ASP A 31 12.22 11.21 2.19
C ASP A 31 11.63 11.28 0.77
N MET A 32 10.57 10.53 0.52
CA MET A 32 9.86 10.56 -0.77
C MET A 32 8.72 11.56 -0.75
N GLU A 33 8.39 12.11 -1.91
CA GLU A 33 7.32 13.11 -2.03
C GLU A 33 5.94 12.56 -1.77
N SER A 34 5.71 11.31 -2.18
CA SER A 34 4.41 10.68 -2.07
C SER A 34 4.54 9.27 -1.55
N THR A 35 3.62 8.88 -0.65
CA THR A 35 3.49 7.50 -0.16
C THR A 35 2.04 7.09 -0.35
N TYR A 36 1.80 5.84 -0.74
CA TYR A 36 0.45 5.43 -1.05
C TYR A 36 0.24 3.93 -0.92
N LEU A 37 -1.02 3.56 -0.66
CA LEU A 37 -1.46 2.17 -0.59
C LEU A 37 -2.36 1.87 -1.77
N THR A 38 -2.11 0.75 -2.44
CA THR A 38 -2.98 0.28 -3.50
C THR A 38 -3.62 -1.05 -3.15
N LYS A 39 -4.77 -1.30 -3.73
CA LYS A 39 -5.45 -2.59 -3.69
C LYS A 39 -5.57 -3.09 -5.11
N VAL A 40 -5.23 -4.35 -5.34
CA VAL A 40 -5.24 -4.94 -6.68
C VAL A 40 -6.34 -5.97 -6.80
N ASP A 41 -7.15 -5.82 -7.84
CA ASP A 41 -8.11 -6.83 -8.28
C ASP A 41 -7.44 -7.59 -9.42
N VAL A 42 -6.92 -8.78 -9.11
CA VAL A 42 -6.16 -9.57 -10.08
C VAL A 42 -7.05 -10.05 -11.22
N GLU A 43 -8.29 -10.44 -10.93
CA GLU A 43 -9.22 -10.94 -11.96
C GLU A 43 -9.62 -9.84 -12.93
N ALA A 44 -9.92 -8.65 -12.40
CA ALA A 44 -10.28 -7.50 -13.24
C ALA A 44 -9.06 -6.81 -13.85
N ARG A 45 -7.84 -7.15 -13.40
CA ARG A 45 -6.58 -6.54 -13.82
C ARG A 45 -6.56 -5.04 -13.57
N LEU A 46 -7.06 -4.64 -12.40
CA LEU A 46 -7.14 -3.23 -11.99
C LEU A 46 -6.38 -3.01 -10.69
N GLN A 47 -5.75 -1.85 -10.60
CA GLN A 47 -5.09 -1.38 -9.38
C GLN A 47 -5.80 -0.12 -8.92
N HIS A 48 -6.24 -0.12 -7.65
CA HIS A 48 -6.95 1.00 -7.05
C HIS A 48 -6.02 1.70 -6.06
N ILE A 49 -5.82 3.00 -6.22
CA ILE A 49 -5.12 3.80 -5.23
C ILE A 49 -6.11 4.14 -4.13
N MET A 50 -5.90 3.52 -2.97
CA MET A 50 -6.83 3.64 -1.85
C MET A 50 -6.58 4.89 -1.02
N PHE A 51 -5.34 5.09 -0.60
CA PHE A 51 -4.93 6.22 0.23
C PHE A 51 -3.58 6.70 -0.25
N ALA A 52 -3.40 8.03 -0.26
CA ALA A 52 -2.15 8.64 -0.68
C ALA A 52 -1.83 9.85 0.18
N ARG A 53 -0.56 10.05 0.44
CA ARG A 53 -0.03 11.24 1.09
C ARG A 53 0.94 11.92 0.16
N ASN A 54 0.68 13.17 -0.14
CA ASN A 54 1.49 13.98 -1.05
C ASN A 54 1.99 15.21 -0.29
N SER A 55 3.31 15.41 -0.26
CA SER A 55 3.90 16.48 0.55
C SER A 55 4.60 17.54 -0.27
N GLN A 56 4.76 17.34 -1.57
CA GLN A 56 5.49 18.27 -2.44
C GLN A 56 4.75 18.46 -3.77
N LYS A 57 5.50 18.51 -4.88
CA LYS A 57 4.94 18.82 -6.20
C LYS A 57 4.14 17.68 -6.80
N MET A 58 4.59 16.45 -6.59
CA MET A 58 3.92 15.30 -7.16
C MET A 58 2.61 15.04 -6.45
N HIS A 59 1.59 14.65 -7.21
CA HIS A 59 0.28 14.33 -6.64
C HIS A 59 -0.22 12.98 -7.14
N ILE A 60 -0.24 12.01 -6.25
CA ILE A 60 -0.84 10.71 -6.48
C ILE A 60 -2.30 10.82 -6.05
N PRO A 61 -3.27 10.63 -6.96
CA PRO A 61 -4.69 10.79 -6.60
C PRO A 61 -5.23 9.60 -5.84
N GLU A 62 -6.12 9.84 -4.88
CA GLU A 62 -6.86 8.79 -4.19
C GLU A 62 -8.10 8.39 -4.99
N ASN A 63 -8.63 7.21 -4.73
CA ASN A 63 -9.83 6.67 -5.39
C ASN A 63 -9.67 6.65 -6.91
N PHE A 64 -8.46 6.37 -7.35
CA PHE A 64 -8.10 6.36 -8.77
C PHE A 64 -7.74 4.93 -9.17
N THR A 65 -8.22 4.51 -10.33
CA THR A 65 -8.03 3.16 -10.82
C THR A 65 -7.17 3.18 -12.07
N VAL A 66 -6.15 2.32 -12.11
CA VAL A 66 -5.26 2.17 -13.25
C VAL A 66 -5.18 0.70 -13.66
N SER A 67 -4.68 0.45 -14.87
CA SER A 67 -4.42 -0.91 -15.33
C SER A 67 -3.31 -1.54 -14.50
N TRP A 68 -3.59 -2.73 -13.95
CA TRP A 68 -2.58 -3.49 -13.21
C TRP A 68 -1.45 -3.95 -14.12
N ASP A 69 -1.78 -4.43 -15.32
CA ASP A 69 -0.79 -5.01 -16.24
C ASP A 69 0.29 -4.02 -16.66
N TYR A 70 -0.03 -2.73 -16.70
CA TYR A 70 0.90 -1.69 -17.11
C TYR A 70 1.39 -0.82 -15.96
N SER A 71 1.16 -1.25 -14.72
CA SER A 71 1.55 -0.47 -13.54
C SER A 71 3.02 -0.67 -13.20
N LEU A 72 3.60 0.31 -12.50
CA LEU A 72 4.96 0.18 -11.96
C LEU A 72 5.04 -0.98 -10.97
N CYS A 73 4.02 -1.16 -10.17
CA CYS A 73 4.00 -2.20 -9.13
C CYS A 73 4.10 -3.60 -9.74
N LYS A 74 3.38 -3.84 -10.84
CA LYS A 74 3.48 -5.13 -11.52
C LYS A 74 4.86 -5.33 -12.13
N ARG A 75 5.42 -4.28 -12.74
CA ARG A 75 6.77 -4.33 -13.29
C ARG A 75 7.78 -4.67 -12.19
N ALA A 76 7.66 -4.05 -11.04
CA ALA A 76 8.55 -4.29 -9.90
C ALA A 76 8.47 -5.75 -9.45
N ILE A 77 7.27 -6.31 -9.36
CA ILE A 77 7.07 -7.69 -8.94
C ILE A 77 7.62 -8.66 -9.99
N ASP A 78 7.27 -8.45 -11.27
CA ASP A 78 7.68 -9.34 -12.35
C ASP A 78 9.19 -9.38 -12.53
N GLU A 79 9.87 -8.24 -12.33
CA GLU A 79 11.32 -8.14 -12.49
C GLU A 79 12.08 -8.34 -11.17
N ASN A 80 11.35 -8.54 -10.08
CA ASN A 80 11.93 -8.61 -8.73
C ASN A 80 12.84 -7.40 -8.44
N CYS A 81 12.36 -6.21 -8.82
CA CYS A 81 13.07 -4.95 -8.68
C CYS A 81 12.15 -3.93 -8.03
N PHE A 82 12.27 -3.78 -6.71
CA PHE A 82 11.33 -2.98 -5.92
C PHE A 82 11.78 -1.55 -5.68
N PHE A 83 12.94 -1.18 -6.22
CA PHE A 83 13.44 0.18 -6.18
C PHE A 83 14.06 0.54 -7.54
N SER A 84 13.77 1.77 -8.00
CA SER A 84 14.48 2.37 -9.13
C SER A 84 14.51 3.88 -8.96
N ASP A 85 15.65 4.49 -9.19
CA ASP A 85 15.79 5.95 -9.26
C ASP A 85 15.88 6.42 -10.71
N GLU A 86 15.57 5.54 -11.65
CA GLU A 86 15.63 5.78 -13.09
C GLU A 86 14.36 5.28 -13.77
N VAL A 87 13.18 5.56 -13.18
CA VAL A 87 11.90 5.08 -13.69
C VAL A 87 11.66 5.46 -15.16
N PRO A 88 11.95 6.71 -15.61
CA PRO A 88 11.76 7.06 -17.02
C PRO A 88 12.61 6.22 -17.98
N ASP A 89 13.80 5.81 -17.57
CA ASP A 89 14.68 5.00 -18.40
C ASP A 89 14.33 3.52 -18.34
N ARG A 90 14.02 3.03 -17.14
CA ARG A 90 13.75 1.60 -16.92
C ARG A 90 12.35 1.21 -17.37
N TRP A 91 11.35 2.03 -17.03
CA TRP A 91 9.94 1.75 -17.29
C TRP A 91 9.25 2.93 -17.98
N GLY A 92 9.93 3.50 -18.98
CA GLY A 92 9.46 4.70 -19.67
C GLY A 92 8.17 4.53 -20.46
N ASP A 93 7.76 3.29 -20.72
CA ASP A 93 6.50 2.99 -21.38
C ASP A 93 5.31 2.94 -20.42
N CYS A 94 5.55 3.07 -19.12
CA CYS A 94 4.47 3.17 -18.15
C CYS A 94 3.86 4.59 -18.20
N ILE A 95 2.72 4.71 -18.85
CA ILE A 95 2.07 6.01 -19.09
C ILE A 95 1.67 6.69 -17.80
N ALA A 96 1.12 5.93 -16.84
CA ALA A 96 0.71 6.50 -15.56
C ALA A 96 1.89 7.12 -14.80
N ALA A 97 3.03 6.43 -14.77
CA ALA A 97 4.24 6.94 -14.12
C ALA A 97 4.76 8.21 -14.80
N ARG A 98 4.70 8.23 -16.13
CA ARG A 98 5.13 9.40 -16.91
C ARG A 98 4.23 10.60 -16.63
N ASN A 99 2.93 10.39 -16.59
CA ASN A 99 1.97 11.46 -16.34
C ASN A 99 2.09 12.00 -14.92
N LEU A 100 2.44 11.15 -13.96
CA LEU A 100 2.65 11.56 -12.57
C LEU A 100 4.03 12.16 -12.33
N GLY A 101 4.96 11.99 -13.27
CA GLY A 101 6.31 12.54 -13.15
C GLY A 101 7.21 11.74 -12.21
N ILE A 102 6.99 10.44 -12.10
CA ILE A 102 7.77 9.59 -11.18
C ILE A 102 9.16 9.33 -11.74
N THR A 103 10.17 9.70 -10.97
CA THR A 103 11.58 9.40 -11.28
C THR A 103 12.10 8.28 -10.37
N THR A 104 11.77 8.34 -9.07
CA THR A 104 12.17 7.34 -8.08
C THR A 104 10.94 6.62 -7.55
N PHE A 105 11.03 5.31 -7.45
CA PHE A 105 9.93 4.44 -7.03
C PHE A 105 10.45 3.35 -6.11
N LEU A 106 9.76 3.17 -4.98
CA LEU A 106 10.03 2.10 -4.02
C LEU A 106 8.69 1.46 -3.69
N SER A 107 8.63 0.13 -3.72
CA SER A 107 7.39 -0.57 -3.41
C SER A 107 7.64 -1.90 -2.71
N THR A 108 6.59 -2.42 -2.08
CA THR A 108 6.58 -3.78 -1.57
C THR A 108 5.18 -4.36 -1.77
N PRO A 109 5.08 -5.63 -2.16
CA PRO A 109 3.78 -6.29 -2.22
C PRO A 109 3.25 -6.54 -0.82
N ILE A 110 1.93 -6.54 -0.70
CA ILE A 110 1.24 -6.87 0.55
C ILE A 110 0.57 -8.21 0.37
N HIS A 111 1.04 -9.21 1.13
CA HIS A 111 0.43 -10.53 1.20
C HIS A 111 -0.24 -10.68 2.55
N LEU A 112 -1.49 -11.12 2.55
CA LEU A 112 -2.21 -11.39 3.79
C LEU A 112 -1.64 -12.65 4.46
N PRO A 113 -1.87 -12.87 5.76
CA PRO A 113 -1.34 -14.05 6.44
C PRO A 113 -1.77 -15.38 5.79
N ASP A 114 -2.90 -15.40 5.09
CA ASP A 114 -3.35 -16.58 4.34
C ASP A 114 -2.61 -16.79 3.02
N GLY A 115 -1.68 -15.91 2.67
CA GLY A 115 -0.89 -15.97 1.45
C GLY A 115 -1.48 -15.24 0.26
N SER A 116 -2.71 -14.74 0.35
CA SER A 116 -3.33 -14.03 -0.76
C SER A 116 -2.68 -12.65 -0.98
N PHE A 117 -2.61 -12.24 -2.25
CA PHE A 117 -2.07 -10.95 -2.63
C PHE A 117 -3.15 -9.87 -2.51
N TYR A 118 -2.87 -8.82 -1.74
CA TYR A 118 -3.82 -7.73 -1.54
C TYR A 118 -3.53 -6.55 -2.46
N GLY A 119 -2.30 -6.12 -2.51
CA GLY A 119 -1.91 -4.92 -3.25
C GLY A 119 -0.48 -4.54 -2.93
N THR A 120 -0.20 -3.23 -2.92
CA THR A 120 1.16 -2.73 -2.74
C THR A 120 1.20 -1.52 -1.83
N LEU A 121 2.31 -1.38 -1.11
CA LEU A 121 2.64 -0.16 -0.37
C LEU A 121 3.82 0.49 -1.07
N CYS A 122 3.69 1.78 -1.39
CA CYS A 122 4.60 2.45 -2.32
C CYS A 122 5.04 3.80 -1.82
N ALA A 123 6.21 4.22 -2.29
CA ALA A 123 6.73 5.57 -2.14
C ALA A 123 7.31 6.01 -3.48
N ALA A 124 7.12 7.28 -3.83
CA ALA A 124 7.57 7.79 -5.11
C ALA A 124 8.01 9.25 -5.00
N SER A 125 8.91 9.65 -5.89
CA SER A 125 9.39 11.02 -5.97
C SER A 125 9.59 11.43 -7.43
N SER A 126 9.37 12.70 -7.71
CA SER A 126 9.68 13.29 -9.01
C SER A 126 11.18 13.56 -9.17
N GLU A 127 11.92 13.53 -8.08
CA GLU A 127 13.35 13.73 -8.07
C GLU A 127 14.08 12.42 -7.80
N LYS A 128 15.35 12.39 -8.17
CA LYS A 128 16.20 11.25 -7.93
C LYS A 128 16.51 11.12 -6.44
N ARG A 129 16.30 9.94 -5.87
CA ARG A 129 16.60 9.62 -4.47
C ARG A 129 17.43 8.36 -4.40
N GLN A 130 18.30 8.29 -3.40
CA GLN A 130 19.14 7.12 -3.21
C GLN A 130 18.37 6.02 -2.51
N TRP A 131 18.72 4.77 -2.84
CA TRP A 131 18.19 3.61 -2.13
C TRP A 131 18.67 3.62 -0.68
N SER A 132 17.80 3.23 0.22
CA SER A 132 18.09 3.09 1.64
C SER A 132 17.56 1.75 2.12
N GLU A 133 18.44 0.93 2.67
CA GLU A 133 18.05 -0.34 3.28
C GLU A 133 17.03 -0.13 4.39
N ARG A 134 17.22 0.91 5.20
CA ARG A 134 16.30 1.25 6.29
C ARG A 134 14.90 1.59 5.75
N ALA A 135 14.84 2.38 4.68
CA ALA A 135 13.56 2.74 4.08
C ALA A 135 12.83 1.51 3.58
N GLU A 136 13.54 0.61 2.91
CA GLU A 136 12.98 -0.64 2.42
C GLU A 136 12.46 -1.52 3.55
N GLN A 137 13.24 -1.67 4.63
CA GLN A 137 12.84 -2.46 5.78
C GLN A 137 11.60 -1.90 6.49
N VAL A 138 11.54 -0.58 6.64
CA VAL A 138 10.36 0.05 7.26
C VAL A 138 9.13 -0.10 6.37
N LEU A 139 9.30 0.04 5.06
CA LEU A 139 8.21 -0.18 4.12
C LEU A 139 7.65 -1.60 4.25
N GLN A 140 8.52 -2.60 4.31
CA GLN A 140 8.13 -4.00 4.46
C GLN A 140 7.45 -4.25 5.81
N LEU A 141 7.96 -3.64 6.89
CA LEU A 141 7.35 -3.76 8.21
C LEU A 141 5.93 -3.19 8.21
N PHE A 142 5.73 -2.02 7.61
CA PHE A 142 4.43 -1.38 7.57
C PHE A 142 3.45 -2.17 6.68
N ALA A 143 3.95 -2.73 5.57
CA ALA A 143 3.12 -3.62 4.75
C ALA A 143 2.62 -4.83 5.55
N GLY A 144 3.48 -5.40 6.40
CA GLY A 144 3.10 -6.49 7.29
C GLY A 144 2.05 -6.08 8.31
N LEU A 145 2.16 -4.90 8.89
CA LEU A 145 1.17 -4.38 9.84
C LEU A 145 -0.18 -4.17 9.16
N ILE A 146 -0.18 -3.62 7.96
CA ILE A 146 -1.41 -3.42 7.18
C ILE A 146 -2.05 -4.77 6.87
N ALA A 147 -1.25 -5.76 6.44
CA ALA A 147 -1.74 -7.09 6.12
C ALA A 147 -2.42 -7.74 7.34
N GLN A 148 -1.79 -7.64 8.51
CA GLN A 148 -2.36 -8.19 9.74
C GLN A 148 -3.67 -7.49 10.12
N TYR A 149 -3.74 -6.19 9.95
CA TYR A 149 -4.96 -5.44 10.22
C TYR A 149 -6.11 -5.87 9.31
N ILE A 150 -5.83 -5.99 8.02
CA ILE A 150 -6.83 -6.42 7.04
C ILE A 150 -7.35 -7.82 7.36
N GLN A 151 -6.45 -8.75 7.69
CA GLN A 151 -6.83 -10.11 8.05
C GLN A 151 -7.67 -10.14 9.31
N LYS A 152 -7.31 -9.37 10.33
CA LYS A 152 -8.05 -9.24 11.57
C LYS A 152 -9.46 -8.74 11.32
N GLU A 153 -9.60 -7.70 10.51
CA GLU A 153 -10.91 -7.14 10.14
C GLU A 153 -11.79 -8.17 9.45
N ALA A 154 -11.22 -8.95 8.54
CA ALA A 154 -11.95 -10.00 7.84
C ALA A 154 -12.43 -11.07 8.80
N LEU A 155 -11.58 -11.49 9.75
CA LEU A 155 -11.95 -12.49 10.76
C LEU A 155 -13.03 -11.99 11.72
N VAL A 156 -12.93 -10.72 12.13
CA VAL A 156 -13.95 -10.12 13.01
C VAL A 156 -15.31 -10.09 12.30
N GLU A 157 -15.33 -9.73 11.01
CA GLU A 157 -16.57 -9.72 10.24
C GLU A 157 -17.16 -11.12 10.09
N GLN A 158 -16.32 -12.13 9.83
CA GLN A 158 -16.78 -13.51 9.77
C GLN A 158 -17.38 -13.97 11.08
N LEU A 159 -16.78 -13.60 12.22
CA LEU A 159 -17.31 -13.93 13.54
C LEU A 159 -18.65 -13.24 13.79
N ARG A 160 -18.81 -12.00 13.39
CA ARG A 160 -20.07 -11.29 13.51
C ARG A 160 -21.17 -11.95 12.71
N GLU A 161 -20.86 -12.36 11.48
CA GLU A 161 -21.82 -13.03 10.61
C GLU A 161 -22.22 -14.41 11.20
N ALA A 162 -21.25 -15.18 11.66
CA ALA A 162 -21.52 -16.47 12.28
C ALA A 162 -22.34 -16.32 13.54
N ASN A 163 -22.04 -15.33 14.38
CA ASN A 163 -22.79 -15.07 15.61
C ASN A 163 -24.22 -14.63 15.30
N ALA A 164 -24.41 -13.77 14.31
CA ALA A 164 -25.75 -13.33 13.88
C ALA A 164 -26.57 -14.52 13.36
N ALA A 165 -25.96 -15.42 12.62
CA ALA A 165 -26.62 -16.63 12.11
C ALA A 165 -27.05 -17.54 13.27
N LEU A 166 -26.20 -17.74 14.28
CA LEU A 166 -26.53 -18.53 15.45
C LEU A 166 -27.69 -17.92 16.25
N ILE A 167 -27.67 -16.60 16.43
CA ILE A 167 -28.74 -15.90 17.12
C ILE A 167 -30.07 -16.06 16.35
N ALA A 168 -30.05 -15.91 15.03
CA ALA A 168 -31.24 -16.08 14.20
C ALA A 168 -31.80 -17.49 14.33
N GLN A 169 -30.95 -18.52 14.37
CA GLN A 169 -31.37 -19.90 14.55
C GLN A 169 -32.05 -20.14 15.93
N SER A 170 -31.62 -19.43 16.96
CA SER A 170 -32.17 -19.60 18.30
C SER A 170 -33.61 -19.10 18.42
N TYR A 171 -34.09 -18.31 17.45
CA TYR A 171 -35.47 -17.82 17.43
C TYR A 171 -36.40 -18.62 16.50
N THR A 172 -35.89 -19.64 15.85
CA THR A 172 -36.69 -20.53 15.01
C THR A 172 -36.89 -21.87 15.70
#